data_928fed81d3938bfe85b0b1648610e4fa
#
_entry.id   928fed81d3938bfe85b0b1648610e4fa
#
_cell.length_a   1.000
_cell.length_b   1.000
_cell.length_c   1.000
_cell.angle_alpha   90.00
_cell.angle_beta   90.00
_cell.angle_gamma   90.00
#
_symmetry.space_group_name_H-M   'P 1'
#
loop_
_entity.id
_entity.type
_entity.pdbx_description
1 polymer ?
#
loop_
_entity_poly.entity_id
_entity_poly.type
_entity_poly.pdbx_seq_one_letter_code
_entity_poly.pdbx_strand_id
1 'polypeptide(L)'
;MPVQMTKFLKISLSLFLTTFVSLNSCLGQAKDSLIKYTTEFKFRDGIYLNFDQVKANSPIAKAKLLTSADYNDRDFFNKVFESGKIYFYDEMGIRQEVEKSKIWGFARNGVLYVMIQDNFNRITFVGSISHFVADITTYDTRYNSYSPYGYYDPYSSPYGYGSSYSPYGSYYSPYRQQTMSRNELKQYIFDFETGRVVEFNTDNVQLLLMKDPSLYDEYVQLTNKKKKELMFVYIRKFNEKNPLYLPSK
;
A
#
# COMPACT_ATOMS: atom_id res chain seq x y z
N MET A 1 62.42 -38.02 -12.57
CA MET A 1 60.94 -37.98 -12.52
C MET A 1 60.30 -36.68 -12.01
N PRO A 2 60.95 -35.50 -11.88
CA PRO A 2 60.24 -34.27 -11.43
C PRO A 2 59.65 -33.46 -12.56
N VAL A 3 60.01 -33.62 -13.84
CA VAL A 3 59.61 -32.72 -14.93
C VAL A 3 58.14 -33.00 -15.43
N GLN A 4 57.63 -34.22 -15.27
CA GLN A 4 56.27 -34.55 -15.67
C GLN A 4 55.22 -33.98 -14.67
N MET A 5 55.53 -33.95 -13.39
CA MET A 5 54.61 -33.50 -12.36
C MET A 5 54.31 -31.97 -12.48
N THR A 6 55.30 -31.18 -12.91
CA THR A 6 55.13 -29.73 -13.10
C THR A 6 54.28 -29.39 -14.34
N LYS A 7 54.28 -30.24 -15.36
CA LYS A 7 53.40 -30.03 -16.57
C LYS A 7 51.92 -30.32 -16.25
N PHE A 8 51.62 -31.38 -15.50
CA PHE A 8 50.27 -31.70 -15.05
C PHE A 8 49.68 -30.61 -14.12
N LEU A 9 50.52 -30.10 -13.20
CA LEU A 9 50.11 -29.04 -12.29
C LEU A 9 49.79 -27.72 -13.04
N LYS A 10 50.57 -27.35 -14.06
CA LYS A 10 50.31 -26.18 -14.89
C LYS A 10 49.05 -26.32 -15.75
N ILE A 11 48.76 -27.51 -16.31
CA ILE A 11 47.59 -27.77 -17.10
C ILE A 11 46.33 -27.77 -16.20
N SER A 12 46.38 -28.37 -15.01
CA SER A 12 45.28 -28.34 -14.05
C SER A 12 44.97 -26.92 -13.55
N LEU A 13 46.00 -26.12 -13.28
CA LEU A 13 45.84 -24.75 -12.85
C LEU A 13 45.27 -23.83 -13.97
N SER A 14 45.68 -24.05 -15.23
CA SER A 14 45.12 -23.34 -16.38
C SER A 14 43.65 -23.71 -16.65
N LEU A 15 43.29 -24.99 -16.50
CA LEU A 15 41.90 -25.44 -16.67
C LEU A 15 40.99 -24.89 -15.58
N PHE A 16 41.49 -24.79 -14.34
CA PHE A 16 40.75 -24.22 -13.21
C PHE A 16 40.54 -22.70 -13.36
N LEU A 17 41.55 -21.99 -13.91
CA LEU A 17 41.46 -20.55 -14.15
C LEU A 17 40.47 -20.21 -15.30
N THR A 18 40.43 -21.04 -16.35
CA THR A 18 39.48 -20.83 -17.47
C THR A 18 38.04 -21.12 -17.08
N THR A 19 37.77 -22.12 -16.21
CA THR A 19 36.44 -22.40 -15.68
C THR A 19 35.96 -21.30 -14.73
N PHE A 20 36.86 -20.68 -13.94
CA PHE A 20 36.49 -19.59 -13.05
C PHE A 20 36.15 -18.28 -13.78
N VAL A 21 36.79 -18.01 -14.92
CA VAL A 21 36.48 -16.83 -15.75
C VAL A 21 35.16 -17.02 -16.50
N SER A 22 34.81 -18.23 -16.93
CA SER A 22 33.54 -18.50 -17.62
C SER A 22 32.32 -18.47 -16.71
N LEU A 23 32.47 -18.74 -15.40
CA LEU A 23 31.36 -18.63 -14.44
C LEU A 23 30.98 -17.17 -14.13
N ASN A 24 31.90 -16.22 -14.26
CA ASN A 24 31.59 -14.82 -14.02
C ASN A 24 30.91 -14.12 -15.20
N SER A 25 30.91 -14.71 -16.39
CA SER A 25 30.28 -14.11 -17.59
C SER A 25 28.77 -14.37 -17.67
N CYS A 26 28.19 -15.22 -16.80
CA CYS A 26 26.77 -15.58 -16.84
C CYS A 26 25.89 -14.74 -15.89
N LEU A 27 26.46 -13.80 -15.14
CA LEU A 27 25.73 -12.86 -14.29
C LEU A 27 25.53 -11.49 -14.95
N GLY A 28 25.42 -11.46 -16.25
CA GLY A 28 24.89 -10.32 -16.99
C GLY A 28 23.38 -10.23 -16.75
N GLN A 29 22.96 -9.90 -15.52
CA GLN A 29 21.62 -9.35 -15.30
C GLN A 29 21.56 -8.11 -16.19
N ALA A 30 20.65 -8.13 -17.18
CA ALA A 30 20.29 -6.94 -17.91
C ALA A 30 19.97 -5.87 -16.87
N LYS A 31 20.87 -4.91 -16.69
CA LYS A 31 20.69 -3.79 -15.78
C LYS A 31 19.56 -2.98 -16.41
N ASP A 32 18.33 -3.24 -15.96
CA ASP A 32 17.18 -2.50 -16.42
C ASP A 32 17.50 -1.01 -16.30
N SER A 33 17.51 -0.34 -17.46
CA SER A 33 17.81 1.09 -17.49
C SER A 33 16.71 1.80 -16.73
N LEU A 34 17.08 2.47 -15.64
CA LEU A 34 16.15 3.30 -14.89
C LEU A 34 15.86 4.57 -15.68
N ILE A 35 14.60 4.87 -15.91
CA ILE A 35 14.15 6.11 -16.52
C ILE A 35 13.45 6.99 -15.47
N LYS A 36 13.63 8.30 -15.61
CA LYS A 36 12.90 9.26 -14.78
C LYS A 36 11.40 9.13 -15.06
N TYR A 37 10.61 9.03 -14.00
CA TYR A 37 9.16 9.03 -14.12
C TYR A 37 8.66 10.34 -14.75
N THR A 38 7.82 10.20 -15.76
CA THR A 38 7.10 11.29 -16.42
C THR A 38 5.63 10.90 -16.55
N THR A 39 4.77 11.83 -16.91
CA THR A 39 3.34 11.57 -17.14
C THR A 39 3.07 10.58 -18.28
N GLU A 40 4.05 10.34 -19.13
CA GLU A 40 3.98 9.35 -20.22
C GLU A 40 4.32 7.92 -19.75
N PHE A 41 4.93 7.79 -18.58
CA PHE A 41 5.24 6.48 -18.04
C PHE A 41 3.96 5.69 -17.77
N LYS A 42 3.94 4.44 -18.19
CA LYS A 42 2.83 3.52 -17.96
C LYS A 42 3.29 2.34 -17.14
N PHE A 43 2.65 2.12 -16.01
CA PHE A 43 2.83 0.87 -15.27
C PHE A 43 2.32 -0.29 -16.12
N ARG A 44 3.00 -1.43 -16.02
CA ARG A 44 2.57 -2.64 -16.75
C ARG A 44 1.27 -3.16 -16.13
N ASP A 45 0.30 -3.44 -17.01
CA ASP A 45 -1.00 -3.96 -16.59
C ASP A 45 -0.87 -5.35 -15.96
N GLY A 46 -1.47 -5.50 -14.77
CA GLY A 46 -1.42 -6.75 -14.01
C GLY A 46 -1.57 -6.52 -12.51
N ILE A 47 -1.39 -7.58 -11.74
CA ILE A 47 -1.53 -7.58 -10.28
C ILE A 47 -0.15 -7.55 -9.64
N TYR A 48 0.05 -6.63 -8.71
CA TYR A 48 1.25 -6.50 -7.90
C TYR A 48 1.00 -7.11 -6.51
N LEU A 49 1.70 -8.19 -6.19
CA LEU A 49 1.56 -8.86 -4.89
C LEU A 49 2.17 -8.04 -3.76
N ASN A 50 3.27 -7.37 -4.05
CA ASN A 50 4.01 -6.57 -3.08
C ASN A 50 4.58 -5.30 -3.73
N PHE A 51 5.11 -4.42 -2.90
CA PHE A 51 5.64 -3.15 -3.35
C PHE A 51 6.93 -3.28 -4.18
N ASP A 52 7.75 -4.30 -3.94
CA ASP A 52 8.96 -4.53 -4.74
C ASP A 52 8.62 -4.82 -6.20
N GLN A 53 7.53 -5.55 -6.46
CA GLN A 53 7.01 -5.72 -7.82
C GLN A 53 6.59 -4.39 -8.46
N VAL A 54 6.04 -3.45 -7.68
CA VAL A 54 5.69 -2.10 -8.18
C VAL A 54 6.95 -1.34 -8.56
N LYS A 55 7.97 -1.35 -7.70
CA LYS A 55 9.26 -0.71 -7.99
C LYS A 55 9.95 -1.32 -9.22
N ALA A 56 9.86 -2.63 -9.36
CA ALA A 56 10.40 -3.35 -10.53
C ALA A 56 9.50 -3.24 -11.76
N ASN A 57 8.31 -2.62 -11.66
CA ASN A 57 7.28 -2.60 -12.70
C ASN A 57 7.01 -4.00 -13.29
N SER A 58 7.00 -5.03 -12.43
CA SER A 58 6.90 -6.45 -12.80
C SER A 58 5.68 -7.10 -12.13
N PRO A 59 4.45 -6.83 -12.62
CA PRO A 59 3.24 -7.44 -12.10
C PRO A 59 3.06 -8.87 -12.62
N ILE A 60 2.15 -9.61 -11.99
CA ILE A 60 1.55 -10.79 -12.60
C ILE A 60 0.70 -10.31 -13.79
N ALA A 61 1.15 -10.63 -14.99
CA ALA A 61 0.45 -10.21 -16.21
C ALA A 61 -0.95 -10.84 -16.30
N LYS A 62 -1.89 -10.15 -16.95
CA LYS A 62 -3.27 -10.67 -17.16
C LYS A 62 -3.28 -12.09 -17.73
N ALA A 63 -2.37 -12.40 -18.66
CA ALA A 63 -2.27 -13.73 -19.31
C ALA A 63 -1.93 -14.87 -18.34
N LYS A 64 -1.33 -14.57 -17.18
CA LYS A 64 -1.02 -15.57 -16.14
C LYS A 64 -2.16 -15.79 -15.15
N LEU A 65 -3.20 -14.93 -15.19
CA LEU A 65 -4.36 -15.02 -14.26
C LEU A 65 -5.33 -16.10 -14.74
N LEU A 66 -5.76 -16.93 -13.80
CA LEU A 66 -6.74 -17.99 -14.04
C LEU A 66 -8.15 -17.43 -13.73
N THR A 67 -8.85 -17.02 -14.77
CA THR A 67 -10.19 -16.43 -14.68
C THR A 67 -11.00 -16.78 -15.92
N SER A 68 -12.33 -16.79 -15.78
CA SER A 68 -13.26 -16.89 -16.91
C SER A 68 -13.56 -15.51 -17.56
N ALA A 69 -13.04 -14.42 -16.99
CA ALA A 69 -13.27 -13.09 -17.51
C ALA A 69 -12.52 -12.87 -18.84
N ASP A 70 -13.16 -12.20 -19.80
CA ASP A 70 -12.49 -11.81 -21.05
C ASP A 70 -11.39 -10.78 -20.76
N TYR A 71 -10.20 -11.02 -21.32
CA TYR A 71 -9.03 -10.14 -21.17
C TYR A 71 -9.25 -8.72 -21.69
N ASN A 72 -10.16 -8.54 -22.64
CA ASN A 72 -10.52 -7.24 -23.22
C ASN A 72 -11.63 -6.53 -22.44
N ASP A 73 -12.23 -7.22 -21.45
CA ASP A 73 -13.30 -6.62 -20.67
C ASP A 73 -12.77 -5.42 -19.88
N ARG A 74 -13.51 -4.33 -19.93
CA ARG A 74 -13.25 -3.14 -19.12
C ARG A 74 -13.25 -3.46 -17.63
N ASP A 75 -14.07 -4.42 -17.21
CA ASP A 75 -14.25 -4.82 -15.82
C ASP A 75 -13.47 -6.08 -15.45
N PHE A 76 -12.48 -6.47 -16.28
CA PHE A 76 -11.66 -7.66 -16.08
C PHE A 76 -11.17 -7.82 -14.63
N PHE A 77 -10.50 -6.79 -14.08
CA PHE A 77 -9.96 -6.86 -12.72
C PHE A 77 -11.05 -6.96 -11.65
N ASN A 78 -12.19 -6.27 -11.84
CA ASN A 78 -13.31 -6.38 -10.89
C ASN A 78 -13.79 -7.84 -10.82
N LYS A 79 -13.97 -8.50 -11.96
CA LYS A 79 -14.36 -9.92 -12.04
C LYS A 79 -13.32 -10.86 -11.41
N VAL A 80 -12.02 -10.57 -11.61
CA VAL A 80 -10.93 -11.35 -10.98
C VAL A 80 -11.00 -11.24 -9.45
N PHE A 81 -11.39 -10.08 -8.92
CA PHE A 81 -11.41 -9.81 -7.48
C PHE A 81 -12.74 -10.19 -6.79
N GLU A 82 -13.80 -10.53 -7.51
CA GLU A 82 -15.12 -10.88 -6.95
C GLU A 82 -15.07 -12.07 -5.98
N SER A 83 -14.26 -13.09 -6.31
CA SER A 83 -14.16 -14.29 -5.49
C SER A 83 -13.38 -14.10 -4.19
N GLY A 84 -12.72 -12.94 -4.01
CA GLY A 84 -11.81 -12.70 -2.89
C GLY A 84 -10.50 -13.48 -2.95
N LYS A 85 -10.34 -14.40 -3.91
CA LYS A 85 -9.15 -15.21 -4.15
C LYS A 85 -8.72 -15.08 -5.60
N ILE A 86 -7.42 -14.96 -5.81
CA ILE A 86 -6.81 -14.77 -7.12
C ILE A 86 -5.94 -15.98 -7.41
N TYR A 87 -6.17 -16.60 -8.55
CA TYR A 87 -5.41 -17.75 -9.01
C TYR A 87 -4.56 -17.35 -10.22
N PHE A 88 -3.31 -17.76 -10.22
CA PHE A 88 -2.39 -17.44 -11.32
C PHE A 88 -1.32 -18.52 -11.49
N TYR A 89 -0.63 -18.51 -12.63
CA TYR A 89 0.58 -19.30 -12.83
C TYR A 89 1.82 -18.45 -12.52
N ASP A 90 2.72 -19.00 -11.70
CA ASP A 90 4.03 -18.40 -11.47
C ASP A 90 4.96 -18.56 -12.69
N GLU A 91 6.22 -18.17 -12.53
CA GLU A 91 7.21 -18.27 -13.61
C GLU A 91 7.56 -19.72 -14.00
N MET A 92 7.36 -20.66 -13.09
CA MET A 92 7.57 -22.10 -13.30
C MET A 92 6.32 -22.78 -13.89
N GLY A 93 5.22 -22.06 -14.09
CA GLY A 93 3.95 -22.62 -14.53
C GLY A 93 3.16 -23.34 -13.42
N ILE A 94 3.55 -23.16 -12.15
CA ILE A 94 2.85 -23.75 -11.01
C ILE A 94 1.68 -22.84 -10.63
N ARG A 95 0.51 -23.44 -10.41
CA ARG A 95 -0.68 -22.72 -9.96
C ARG A 95 -0.49 -22.20 -8.54
N GLN A 96 -0.67 -20.92 -8.37
CA GLN A 96 -0.62 -20.22 -7.10
C GLN A 96 -1.99 -19.64 -6.76
N GLU A 97 -2.23 -19.42 -5.46
CA GLU A 97 -3.41 -18.77 -4.93
C GLU A 97 -2.99 -17.65 -3.96
N VAL A 98 -3.64 -16.50 -4.06
CA VAL A 98 -3.47 -15.39 -3.12
C VAL A 98 -4.82 -14.76 -2.79
N GLU A 99 -5.02 -14.37 -1.54
CA GLU A 99 -6.20 -13.61 -1.14
C GLU A 99 -6.13 -12.18 -1.66
N LYS A 100 -7.26 -11.62 -2.07
CA LYS A 100 -7.37 -10.21 -2.51
C LYS A 100 -6.77 -9.25 -1.49
N SER A 101 -7.02 -9.47 -0.20
CA SER A 101 -6.53 -8.63 0.91
C SER A 101 -5.00 -8.61 1.07
N LYS A 102 -4.30 -9.59 0.47
CA LYS A 102 -2.84 -9.73 0.58
C LYS A 102 -2.06 -9.14 -0.60
N ILE A 103 -2.75 -8.66 -1.62
CA ILE A 103 -2.07 -8.00 -2.75
C ILE A 103 -1.86 -6.52 -2.45
N TRP A 104 -0.77 -5.97 -2.97
CA TRP A 104 -0.49 -4.55 -2.84
C TRP A 104 -1.45 -3.71 -3.70
N GLY A 105 -1.74 -4.15 -4.92
CA GLY A 105 -2.59 -3.44 -5.85
C GLY A 105 -2.54 -4.01 -7.26
N PHE A 106 -2.99 -3.24 -8.23
CA PHE A 106 -2.94 -3.60 -9.64
C PHE A 106 -2.73 -2.36 -10.53
N ALA A 107 -2.33 -2.57 -11.78
CA ALA A 107 -2.35 -1.52 -12.79
C ALA A 107 -3.28 -1.89 -13.94
N ARG A 108 -3.96 -0.87 -14.47
CA ARG A 108 -4.85 -0.96 -15.63
C ARG A 108 -4.67 0.28 -16.51
N ASN A 109 -4.42 0.04 -17.80
CA ASN A 109 -4.16 1.10 -18.78
C ASN A 109 -3.03 2.04 -18.35
N GLY A 110 -1.99 1.47 -17.70
CA GLY A 110 -0.84 2.22 -17.21
C GLY A 110 -1.07 3.00 -15.91
N VAL A 111 -2.27 2.94 -15.34
CA VAL A 111 -2.63 3.61 -14.09
C VAL A 111 -2.55 2.65 -12.93
N LEU A 112 -1.87 3.06 -11.84
CA LEU A 112 -1.66 2.28 -10.64
C LEU A 112 -2.81 2.47 -9.65
N TYR A 113 -3.26 1.36 -9.06
CA TYR A 113 -4.28 1.29 -8.02
C TYR A 113 -3.71 0.57 -6.81
N VAL A 114 -3.83 1.15 -5.63
CA VAL A 114 -3.36 0.60 -4.34
C VAL A 114 -4.53 0.09 -3.52
N MET A 115 -4.32 -1.02 -2.83
CA MET A 115 -5.28 -1.59 -1.89
C MET A 115 -5.21 -0.84 -0.56
N ILE A 116 -6.34 -0.27 -0.13
CA ILE A 116 -6.52 0.26 1.24
C ILE A 116 -7.80 -0.34 1.79
N GLN A 117 -7.70 -1.00 2.92
CA GLN A 117 -8.76 -1.87 3.45
C GLN A 117 -9.14 -2.91 2.36
N ASP A 118 -10.38 -2.98 1.96
CA ASP A 118 -10.84 -3.92 0.91
C ASP A 118 -11.09 -3.25 -0.44
N ASN A 119 -10.68 -1.97 -0.61
CA ASN A 119 -10.93 -1.17 -1.79
C ASN A 119 -9.64 -0.80 -2.53
N PHE A 120 -9.73 -0.82 -3.87
CA PHE A 120 -8.66 -0.34 -4.74
C PHE A 120 -8.85 1.14 -5.05
N ASN A 121 -7.83 1.91 -4.77
CA ASN A 121 -7.84 3.36 -4.90
C ASN A 121 -6.81 3.83 -5.92
N ARG A 122 -7.26 4.63 -6.88
CA ARG A 122 -6.39 5.16 -7.94
C ARG A 122 -5.34 6.10 -7.35
N ILE A 123 -4.06 5.89 -7.69
CA ILE A 123 -3.02 6.87 -7.39
C ILE A 123 -3.12 7.98 -8.43
N THR A 124 -3.51 9.17 -7.99
CA THR A 124 -3.78 10.33 -8.86
C THR A 124 -2.56 11.16 -9.14
N PHE A 125 -1.59 11.16 -8.25
CA PHE A 125 -0.34 11.88 -8.39
C PHE A 125 0.82 10.94 -8.02
N VAL A 126 1.67 10.63 -8.99
CA VAL A 126 2.83 9.74 -8.84
C VAL A 126 4.11 10.55 -8.82
N GLY A 127 4.97 10.23 -7.88
CA GLY A 127 6.30 10.81 -7.69
C GLY A 127 7.03 10.08 -6.58
N SER A 128 8.19 10.55 -6.16
CA SER A 128 8.89 10.00 -4.98
C SER A 128 8.02 10.07 -3.73
N ILE A 129 7.23 11.14 -3.60
CA ILE A 129 6.05 11.20 -2.72
C ILE A 129 4.82 11.24 -3.63
N SER A 130 4.04 10.20 -3.61
CA SER A 130 2.79 10.08 -4.38
C SER A 130 1.58 10.43 -3.51
N HIS A 131 0.45 10.78 -4.12
CA HIS A 131 -0.78 11.13 -3.41
C HIS A 131 -1.99 10.46 -4.04
N PHE A 132 -2.95 10.05 -3.20
CA PHE A 132 -4.23 9.52 -3.64
C PHE A 132 -5.33 9.76 -2.60
N VAL A 133 -6.57 9.54 -3.01
CA VAL A 133 -7.75 9.58 -2.14
C VAL A 133 -8.31 8.17 -2.03
N ALA A 134 -8.64 7.75 -0.83
CA ALA A 134 -9.27 6.46 -0.57
C ALA A 134 -10.63 6.64 0.10
N ASP A 135 -11.58 5.82 -0.31
CA ASP A 135 -12.84 5.62 0.40
C ASP A 135 -12.61 4.56 1.48
N ILE A 136 -12.73 4.97 2.73
CA ILE A 136 -12.50 4.10 3.87
C ILE A 136 -13.74 4.00 4.75
N THR A 137 -13.95 2.81 5.31
CA THR A 137 -15.00 2.59 6.30
C THR A 137 -14.42 2.79 7.70
N THR A 138 -14.91 3.79 8.41
CA THR A 138 -14.58 4.02 9.82
C THR A 138 -15.71 3.50 10.70
N TYR A 139 -15.34 2.89 11.83
CA TYR A 139 -16.27 2.37 12.82
C TYR A 139 -16.24 3.28 14.05
N ASP A 140 -17.36 3.97 14.30
CA ASP A 140 -17.53 4.80 15.50
C ASP A 140 -18.31 3.98 16.56
N THR A 141 -17.61 3.60 17.61
CA THR A 141 -18.23 2.90 18.75
C THR A 141 -18.68 3.94 19.75
N ARG A 142 -19.90 4.46 19.59
CA ARG A 142 -20.49 5.35 20.60
C ARG A 142 -21.08 4.50 21.70
N TYR A 143 -20.55 4.65 22.89
CA TYR A 143 -21.25 4.26 24.11
C TYR A 143 -22.42 5.23 24.32
N ASN A 144 -23.59 4.90 23.78
CA ASN A 144 -24.80 5.57 24.18
C ASN A 144 -25.14 5.08 25.60
N SER A 145 -24.63 5.79 26.60
CA SER A 145 -25.23 5.73 27.91
C SER A 145 -26.60 6.45 27.84
N TYR A 146 -27.55 5.76 27.27
CA TYR A 146 -28.94 6.18 27.42
C TYR A 146 -29.28 5.93 28.89
N SER A 147 -29.18 6.97 29.70
CA SER A 147 -29.80 6.99 31.01
C SER A 147 -31.31 7.16 30.76
N PRO A 148 -32.14 6.18 31.03
CA PRO A 148 -33.58 6.33 30.86
C PRO A 148 -34.19 7.31 31.91
N TYR A 149 -33.37 7.91 32.76
CA TYR A 149 -33.77 8.83 33.81
C TYR A 149 -33.26 10.27 33.61
N GLY A 150 -33.20 10.72 32.36
CA GLY A 150 -32.90 12.11 32.02
C GLY A 150 -34.11 13.03 31.93
N TYR A 151 -35.25 12.66 32.47
CA TYR A 151 -36.37 13.58 32.70
C TYR A 151 -36.27 14.11 34.10
N TYR A 152 -35.75 15.32 34.24
CA TYR A 152 -35.87 16.10 35.49
C TYR A 152 -37.34 16.49 35.60
N ASP A 153 -38.11 15.73 36.38
CA ASP A 153 -39.44 16.13 36.78
C ASP A 153 -39.30 17.08 38.00
N PRO A 154 -39.55 18.40 37.84
CA PRO A 154 -39.39 19.36 38.89
C PRO A 154 -40.47 19.23 39.97
N TYR A 155 -41.40 18.28 39.86
CA TYR A 155 -42.48 18.04 40.80
C TYR A 155 -42.39 16.71 41.56
N SER A 156 -41.31 15.93 41.45
CA SER A 156 -41.14 14.74 42.26
C SER A 156 -40.81 15.13 43.72
N SER A 157 -41.82 15.06 44.57
CA SER A 157 -41.78 15.29 45.99
C SER A 157 -40.79 14.33 46.69
N PRO A 158 -39.95 14.82 47.64
CA PRO A 158 -38.98 13.97 48.34
C PRO A 158 -39.56 13.03 49.40
N TYR A 159 -40.88 12.86 49.46
CA TYR A 159 -41.55 11.99 50.42
C TYR A 159 -42.45 10.99 49.71
N GLY A 160 -41.91 9.83 49.35
CA GLY A 160 -42.65 8.69 48.78
C GLY A 160 -42.08 7.38 49.28
N TYR A 161 -42.55 6.89 50.43
CA TYR A 161 -42.42 5.49 50.85
C TYR A 161 -43.18 4.61 49.84
N GLY A 162 -42.50 3.78 49.11
CA GLY A 162 -43.10 2.84 48.19
C GLY A 162 -42.17 1.67 47.91
N SER A 163 -42.14 0.72 48.83
CA SER A 163 -41.54 -0.60 48.61
C SER A 163 -42.33 -1.39 47.61
N SER A 164 -41.76 -1.64 46.44
CA SER A 164 -42.25 -2.67 45.49
C SER A 164 -41.15 -3.70 45.29
N TYR A 165 -41.23 -4.80 46.03
CA TYR A 165 -40.48 -6.03 45.72
C TYR A 165 -41.04 -6.62 44.43
N SER A 166 -40.24 -6.60 43.35
CA SER A 166 -40.48 -7.38 42.13
C SER A 166 -39.52 -8.55 42.12
N PRO A 167 -40.01 -9.82 42.26
CA PRO A 167 -39.13 -11.00 42.37
C PRO A 167 -38.68 -11.58 41.05
N TYR A 168 -38.84 -10.90 39.89
CA TYR A 168 -38.38 -11.36 38.62
C TYR A 168 -37.38 -10.36 38.02
N GLY A 169 -36.11 -10.54 38.39
CA GLY A 169 -35.00 -9.84 37.81
C GLY A 169 -34.76 -10.24 36.35
N SER A 170 -35.29 -9.45 35.44
CA SER A 170 -34.90 -9.51 34.05
C SER A 170 -33.55 -8.83 33.91
N TYR A 171 -32.48 -9.61 33.75
CA TYR A 171 -31.15 -9.10 33.39
C TYR A 171 -31.18 -8.61 31.93
N TYR A 172 -31.82 -7.50 31.67
CA TYR A 172 -31.60 -6.74 30.45
C TYR A 172 -30.43 -5.79 30.64
N SER A 173 -29.30 -6.14 30.10
CA SER A 173 -28.17 -5.22 30.04
C SER A 173 -28.53 -4.05 29.09
N PRO A 174 -28.61 -2.79 29.62
CA PRO A 174 -28.97 -1.62 28.81
C PRO A 174 -27.85 -1.12 27.91
N TYR A 175 -26.74 -1.83 27.84
CA TYR A 175 -25.59 -1.45 27.01
C TYR A 175 -25.69 -2.12 25.64
N ARG A 176 -26.53 -1.58 24.77
CA ARG A 176 -26.50 -1.92 23.35
C ARG A 176 -25.35 -1.13 22.71
N GLN A 177 -24.24 -1.79 22.53
CA GLN A 177 -23.11 -1.26 21.78
C GLN A 177 -23.54 -1.09 20.32
N GLN A 178 -23.86 0.11 19.91
CA GLN A 178 -24.24 0.39 18.53
C GLN A 178 -23.00 0.85 17.77
N THR A 179 -22.39 -0.05 17.01
CA THR A 179 -21.30 0.28 16.12
C THR A 179 -21.90 0.90 14.86
N MET A 180 -21.67 2.17 14.65
CA MET A 180 -22.02 2.85 13.41
C MET A 180 -20.84 2.81 12.45
N SER A 181 -21.02 2.25 11.26
CA SER A 181 -20.05 2.36 10.17
C SER A 181 -20.33 3.62 9.37
N ARG A 182 -19.28 4.34 9.02
CA ARG A 182 -19.34 5.52 8.17
C ARG A 182 -18.28 5.44 7.09
N ASN A 183 -18.68 5.64 5.84
CA ASN A 183 -17.74 5.79 4.75
C ASN A 183 -17.29 7.25 4.65
N GLU A 184 -15.98 7.46 4.57
CA GLU A 184 -15.39 8.78 4.43
C GLU A 184 -14.21 8.76 3.46
N LEU A 185 -14.09 9.85 2.70
CA LEU A 185 -12.95 10.05 1.80
C LEU A 185 -11.77 10.61 2.59
N LYS A 186 -10.69 9.84 2.66
CA LYS A 186 -9.43 10.28 3.25
C LYS A 186 -8.34 10.40 2.21
N GLN A 187 -7.48 11.39 2.41
CA GLN A 187 -6.32 11.62 1.58
C GLN A 187 -5.09 10.93 2.16
N TYR A 188 -4.32 10.29 1.31
CA TYR A 188 -3.11 9.56 1.66
C TYR A 188 -1.94 10.01 0.82
N ILE A 189 -0.77 9.93 1.41
CA ILE A 189 0.52 10.05 0.72
C ILE A 189 1.27 8.73 0.83
N PHE A 190 2.04 8.46 -0.21
CA PHE A 190 2.75 7.22 -0.38
C PHE A 190 4.20 7.51 -0.72
N ASP A 191 5.12 7.03 0.13
CA ASP A 191 6.55 7.12 -0.10
C ASP A 191 7.01 6.02 -1.06
N PHE A 192 7.43 6.38 -2.25
CA PHE A 192 7.81 5.41 -3.29
C PHE A 192 9.15 4.72 -3.01
N GLU A 193 9.96 5.20 -2.09
CA GLU A 193 11.20 4.53 -1.69
C GLU A 193 10.92 3.33 -0.78
N THR A 194 10.08 3.54 0.24
CA THR A 194 9.81 2.55 1.29
C THR A 194 8.52 1.76 1.10
N GLY A 195 7.61 2.23 0.26
CA GLY A 195 6.27 1.66 0.10
C GLY A 195 5.28 2.06 1.21
N ARG A 196 5.69 2.95 2.10
CA ARG A 196 4.88 3.34 3.25
C ARG A 196 3.75 4.28 2.83
N VAL A 197 2.52 3.90 3.19
CA VAL A 197 1.31 4.71 3.03
C VAL A 197 0.96 5.35 4.36
N VAL A 198 0.74 6.66 4.38
CA VAL A 198 0.34 7.42 5.56
C VAL A 198 -0.73 8.45 5.20
N GLU A 199 -1.50 8.89 6.18
CA GLU A 199 -2.52 9.92 5.98
C GLU A 199 -1.88 11.26 5.57
N PHE A 200 -2.52 11.99 4.65
CA PHE A 200 -2.06 13.29 4.18
C PHE A 200 -2.38 14.38 5.21
N ASN A 201 -1.44 14.63 6.08
CA ASN A 201 -1.49 15.69 7.09
C ASN A 201 -0.13 16.38 7.24
N THR A 202 -0.10 17.49 7.98
CA THR A 202 1.11 18.31 8.17
C THR A 202 2.28 17.54 8.77
N ASP A 203 2.02 16.65 9.71
CA ASP A 203 3.06 15.92 10.44
C ASP A 203 3.69 14.86 9.56
N ASN A 204 2.88 14.11 8.80
CA ASN A 204 3.37 13.11 7.87
C ASN A 204 4.11 13.74 6.67
N VAL A 205 3.64 14.88 6.17
CA VAL A 205 4.36 15.64 5.14
C VAL A 205 5.71 16.11 5.69
N GLN A 206 5.73 16.69 6.88
CA GLN A 206 6.96 17.10 7.54
C GLN A 206 7.94 15.94 7.70
N LEU A 207 7.45 14.77 8.12
CA LEU A 207 8.28 13.56 8.28
C LEU A 207 8.91 13.11 6.95
N LEU A 208 8.15 13.13 5.85
CA LEU A 208 8.68 12.75 4.54
C LEU A 208 9.69 13.77 4.00
N LEU A 209 9.50 15.05 4.29
CA LEU A 209 10.43 16.12 3.90
C LEU A 209 11.77 16.03 4.63
N MET A 210 11.90 15.30 5.75
CA MET A 210 13.18 15.08 6.43
C MET A 210 14.27 14.47 5.53
N LYS A 211 13.89 13.84 4.43
CA LYS A 211 14.81 13.32 3.41
C LYS A 211 15.52 14.43 2.61
N ASP A 212 14.97 15.65 2.57
CA ASP A 212 15.60 16.85 1.99
C ASP A 212 15.70 17.93 3.07
N PRO A 213 16.87 18.06 3.74
CA PRO A 213 17.03 18.98 4.87
C PRO A 213 16.64 20.42 4.54
N SER A 214 16.92 20.89 3.32
CA SER A 214 16.61 22.27 2.93
C SER A 214 15.09 22.52 2.87
N LEU A 215 14.32 21.57 2.34
CA LEU A 215 12.85 21.67 2.28
C LEU A 215 12.22 21.47 3.65
N TYR A 216 12.81 20.61 4.46
CA TYR A 216 12.37 20.39 5.83
C TYR A 216 12.49 21.66 6.66
N ASP A 217 13.66 22.32 6.63
CA ASP A 217 13.91 23.56 7.39
C ASP A 217 12.99 24.68 6.95
N GLU A 218 12.78 24.86 5.63
CA GLU A 218 11.79 25.82 5.12
C GLU A 218 10.38 25.51 5.65
N TYR A 219 9.95 24.23 5.62
CA TYR A 219 8.59 23.83 5.99
C TYR A 219 8.35 23.99 7.48
N VAL A 220 9.30 23.62 8.32
CA VAL A 220 9.18 23.69 9.80
C VAL A 220 8.99 25.11 10.29
N GLN A 221 9.64 26.10 9.65
CA GLN A 221 9.51 27.52 9.98
C GLN A 221 8.14 28.13 9.65
N LEU A 222 7.31 27.44 8.85
CA LEU A 222 5.98 27.92 8.52
C LEU A 222 5.03 27.85 9.72
N THR A 223 4.08 28.78 9.79
CA THR A 223 2.96 28.67 10.74
C THR A 223 2.08 27.47 10.39
N ASN A 224 1.37 26.89 11.37
CA ASN A 224 0.51 25.72 11.17
C ASN A 224 -0.52 25.93 10.06
N LYS A 225 -1.06 27.14 9.92
CA LYS A 225 -1.97 27.49 8.82
C LYS A 225 -1.29 27.40 7.46
N LYS A 226 -0.11 28.00 7.31
CA LYS A 226 0.68 27.93 6.08
C LYS A 226 1.16 26.52 5.76
N LYS A 227 1.58 25.74 6.77
CA LYS A 227 1.93 24.33 6.58
C LYS A 227 0.78 23.59 5.92
N LYS A 228 -0.44 23.73 6.45
CA LYS A 228 -1.64 23.06 5.93
C LYS A 228 -1.97 23.48 4.49
N GLU A 229 -1.86 24.77 4.18
CA GLU A 229 -2.14 25.32 2.85
C GLU A 229 -1.10 24.89 1.80
N LEU A 230 0.18 24.73 2.21
CA LEU A 230 1.30 24.51 1.30
C LEU A 230 1.75 23.04 1.21
N MET A 231 1.10 22.09 1.86
CA MET A 231 1.48 20.67 1.84
C MET A 231 1.78 20.16 0.42
N PHE A 232 0.85 20.37 -0.53
CA PHE A 232 1.04 19.94 -1.91
C PHE A 232 2.19 20.67 -2.64
N VAL A 233 2.40 21.93 -2.32
CA VAL A 233 3.51 22.70 -2.92
C VAL A 233 4.84 22.11 -2.51
N TYR A 234 4.99 21.76 -1.23
CA TYR A 234 6.23 21.14 -0.73
C TYR A 234 6.43 19.72 -1.25
N ILE A 235 5.38 18.92 -1.41
CA ILE A 235 5.49 17.62 -2.07
C ILE A 235 5.96 17.76 -3.52
N ARG A 236 5.44 18.75 -4.27
CA ARG A 236 5.91 19.02 -5.64
C ARG A 236 7.38 19.43 -5.67
N LYS A 237 7.77 20.40 -4.83
CA LYS A 237 9.18 20.81 -4.69
C LYS A 237 10.08 19.60 -4.37
N PHE A 238 9.63 18.72 -3.46
CA PHE A 238 10.38 17.52 -3.12
C PHE A 238 10.55 16.59 -4.32
N ASN A 239 9.47 16.30 -5.06
CA ASN A 239 9.51 15.44 -6.24
C ASN A 239 10.33 16.03 -7.39
N GLU A 240 10.39 17.35 -7.52
CA GLU A 240 11.24 18.03 -8.50
C GLU A 240 12.72 17.85 -8.18
N LYS A 241 13.10 18.01 -6.90
CA LYS A 241 14.47 17.80 -6.43
C LYS A 241 14.88 16.33 -6.38
N ASN A 242 13.93 15.45 -6.03
CA ASN A 242 14.13 14.02 -5.83
C ASN A 242 13.24 13.24 -6.80
N PRO A 243 13.56 13.23 -8.10
CA PRO A 243 12.71 12.59 -9.09
C PRO A 243 12.68 11.07 -8.91
N LEU A 244 11.51 10.48 -9.13
CA LEU A 244 11.32 9.03 -9.12
C LEU A 244 11.94 8.42 -10.37
N TYR A 245 12.69 7.32 -10.21
CA TYR A 245 13.24 6.52 -11.29
C TYR A 245 12.64 5.10 -11.26
N LEU A 246 12.21 4.61 -12.40
CA LEU A 246 11.59 3.31 -12.56
C LEU A 246 12.24 2.54 -13.72
N PRO A 247 12.20 1.20 -13.72
CA PRO A 247 12.67 0.41 -14.86
C PRO A 247 11.91 0.76 -16.13
N SER A 248 12.64 0.88 -17.25
CA SER A 248 12.06 1.23 -18.54
C SER A 248 11.18 0.12 -19.12
N LYS A 249 11.43 -1.12 -18.78
CA LYS A 249 10.62 -2.34 -19.07
C LYS A 249 11.09 -3.53 -18.25
#